data_3bf2454f9a0f9a28abf58c99bc588572
#
_entry.id   3bf2454f9a0f9a28abf58c99bc588572
#
_cell.length_a   1.000
_cell.length_b   1.000
_cell.length_c   1.000
_cell.angle_alpha   90.00
_cell.angle_beta   90.00
_cell.angle_gamma   90.00
#
_symmetry.space_group_name_H-M   'P 1'
#
loop_
_entity.id
_entity.type
_entity.pdbx_description
1 polymer ?
#
loop_
_entity_poly.entity_id
_entity_poly.type
_entity_poly.pdbx_seq_one_letter_code
_entity_poly.pdbx_strand_id
1 'polypeptide(L)'
;MRRRDWLKGCAAGTLLLGCRPSLAARTPRNYSVVLLGDTHYDTFPSSTYHAHYDNDRKAEWLWRVQRAEFMRNGDMWSDRCPRLLKASADCMPSDARFVLQLGDLVQGDCDHQPTHKRMLDDVMQLMKRAYAGRLPFVAVEGNHDIRGDGALEAYHEWSNVTMGRELGQEVTSTTYSFRQGDDAWVVVDFNCPNPNLVNRLVDSTQGARQLFLVTHGPLGFSDSGSFRWSLFGAPKYNEVRRALIAKLMRRRAIILAGHTHVIDFKRLRSSEGELTQFITSAVWTNEEMAFSKPAATTPKEYGESTGPQLTSERARDDFHTCIGEVKPNLVEYSLTRAAGHATLSVTDASVKATFYPGDSRKPGQVFELVS
;
A
#
# COMPACT_ATOMS: atom_id res chain seq x y z
N MET A 1 50.02 14.02 38.39
CA MET A 1 49.38 15.30 38.70
C MET A 1 47.85 15.10 38.62
N ARG A 2 47.13 15.59 39.60
CA ARG A 2 45.83 15.13 40.09
C ARG A 2 44.66 15.59 39.18
N ARG A 3 43.74 14.66 38.94
CA ARG A 3 42.35 14.95 38.61
C ARG A 3 41.73 15.83 39.70
N ARG A 4 41.31 17.02 39.41
CA ARG A 4 40.29 17.89 40.09
C ARG A 4 40.56 19.31 39.64
N ASP A 5 39.58 19.84 38.90
CA ASP A 5 39.16 21.23 38.82
C ASP A 5 38.55 21.54 37.44
N TRP A 6 37.40 20.92 37.18
CA TRP A 6 36.50 21.36 36.08
C TRP A 6 35.05 21.21 36.56
N LEU A 7 34.72 21.97 37.57
CA LEU A 7 33.34 22.14 38.02
C LEU A 7 33.20 23.54 38.61
N LYS A 8 32.98 24.55 37.80
CA LYS A 8 32.34 25.83 38.15
C LYS A 8 32.10 26.64 36.88
N GLY A 9 30.85 26.64 36.41
CA GLY A 9 30.44 27.49 35.31
C GLY A 9 29.21 27.01 34.54
N CYS A 10 28.24 26.37 35.22
CA CYS A 10 26.91 26.21 34.64
C CYS A 10 26.04 27.38 35.09
N ALA A 11 26.01 28.42 34.28
CA ALA A 11 24.96 29.43 34.33
C ALA A 11 23.62 28.73 34.00
N ALA A 12 22.66 28.90 34.92
CA ALA A 12 21.31 28.42 34.76
C ALA A 12 20.62 29.15 33.59
N GLY A 13 20.73 28.57 32.40
CA GLY A 13 19.85 28.87 31.28
C GLY A 13 18.54 28.11 31.48
N THR A 14 17.53 28.79 31.98
CA THR A 14 16.16 28.31 32.05
C THR A 14 15.71 28.07 30.60
N LEU A 15 15.87 26.82 30.10
CA LEU A 15 15.18 26.39 28.91
C LEU A 15 13.68 26.36 29.26
N LEU A 16 12.99 27.39 28.87
CA LEU A 16 11.56 27.39 28.68
C LEU A 16 11.29 26.32 27.62
N LEU A 17 11.15 25.07 28.05
CA LEU A 17 10.44 24.03 27.32
C LEU A 17 9.03 24.58 27.14
N GLY A 18 8.83 25.29 26.02
CA GLY A 18 7.53 25.63 25.55
C GLY A 18 6.76 24.34 25.41
N CYS A 19 5.91 24.01 26.39
CA CYS A 19 4.82 23.10 26.23
C CYS A 19 4.07 23.57 24.99
N ARG A 20 4.36 22.95 23.84
CA ARG A 20 3.42 23.01 22.73
C ARG A 20 2.12 22.48 23.31
N PRO A 21 1.04 23.27 23.31
CA PRO A 21 -0.23 22.73 23.71
C PRO A 21 -0.46 21.52 22.80
N SER A 22 -0.58 20.36 23.40
CA SER A 22 -1.15 19.19 22.73
C SER A 22 -2.50 19.66 22.23
N LEU A 23 -2.55 20.00 20.95
CA LEU A 23 -3.79 20.23 20.24
C LEU A 23 -4.49 18.88 20.15
N ALA A 24 -5.09 18.47 21.24
CA ALA A 24 -6.29 17.65 21.26
C ALA A 24 -7.47 18.48 20.72
N ALA A 25 -7.26 19.21 19.64
CA ALA A 25 -8.34 19.62 18.77
C ALA A 25 -8.97 18.30 18.31
N ARG A 26 -10.24 18.08 18.64
CA ARG A 26 -11.02 16.95 18.14
C ARG A 26 -10.76 16.88 16.63
N THR A 27 -10.00 15.88 16.20
CA THR A 27 -9.71 15.67 14.80
C THR A 27 -11.07 15.59 14.09
N PRO A 28 -11.30 16.34 13.01
CA PRO A 28 -12.59 16.28 12.34
C PRO A 28 -12.97 14.84 12.06
N ARG A 29 -14.20 14.46 12.34
CA ARG A 29 -14.71 13.11 12.09
C ARG A 29 -14.73 12.78 10.61
N ASN A 30 -14.88 13.83 9.78
CA ASN A 30 -14.86 13.71 8.33
C ASN A 30 -13.50 14.12 7.81
N TYR A 31 -12.94 13.32 6.93
CA TYR A 31 -11.65 13.59 6.28
C TYR A 31 -11.51 12.80 4.99
N SER A 32 -10.52 13.16 4.20
CA SER A 32 -10.17 12.44 2.99
C SER A 32 -8.73 11.93 3.03
N VAL A 33 -8.43 10.93 2.19
CA VAL A 33 -7.10 10.35 1.97
C VAL A 33 -6.86 10.27 0.47
N VAL A 34 -5.65 10.60 0.02
CA VAL A 34 -5.24 10.33 -1.36
C VAL A 34 -4.67 8.92 -1.42
N LEU A 35 -5.14 8.09 -2.35
CA LEU A 35 -4.68 6.72 -2.54
C LEU A 35 -3.85 6.59 -3.82
N LEU A 36 -2.65 6.04 -3.70
CA LEU A 36 -1.78 5.65 -4.80
C LEU A 36 -1.42 4.17 -4.65
N GLY A 37 -1.57 3.37 -5.70
CA GLY A 37 -1.02 2.02 -5.74
C GLY A 37 0.37 2.03 -6.43
N ASP A 38 0.94 0.94 -6.59
CA ASP A 38 2.07 0.44 -7.39
C ASP A 38 2.74 1.50 -8.30
N THR A 39 3.51 2.42 -7.72
CA THR A 39 4.16 3.51 -8.45
C THR A 39 5.44 3.06 -9.16
N HIS A 40 6.11 2.01 -8.68
CA HIS A 40 7.32 1.43 -9.27
C HIS A 40 8.35 2.49 -9.69
N TYR A 41 8.66 3.43 -8.78
CA TYR A 41 9.63 4.46 -9.08
C TYR A 41 10.95 3.87 -9.55
N ASP A 42 11.40 4.36 -10.68
CA ASP A 42 12.71 4.08 -11.25
C ASP A 42 13.16 5.28 -12.07
N THR A 43 14.44 5.41 -12.37
CA THR A 43 14.96 6.44 -13.26
C THR A 43 15.50 5.81 -14.54
N PHE A 44 15.10 6.35 -15.68
CA PHE A 44 15.65 5.93 -16.96
C PHE A 44 16.66 6.99 -17.48
N PRO A 45 17.81 6.57 -18.00
CA PRO A 45 18.32 5.19 -18.04
C PRO A 45 18.62 4.64 -16.64
N SER A 46 18.29 3.37 -16.42
CA SER A 46 18.38 2.67 -15.13
C SER A 46 19.79 2.56 -14.53
N SER A 47 20.81 3.06 -15.25
CA SER A 47 22.21 3.08 -14.82
C SER A 47 22.46 3.73 -13.46
N THR A 48 21.53 4.55 -12.95
CA THR A 48 21.66 5.21 -11.64
C THR A 48 21.52 4.23 -10.47
N TYR A 49 20.65 3.21 -10.59
CA TYR A 49 20.37 2.25 -9.54
C TYR A 49 20.78 0.82 -9.86
N HIS A 50 21.04 0.52 -11.14
CA HIS A 50 21.27 -0.84 -11.65
C HIS A 50 22.61 -1.02 -12.35
N ALA A 51 23.56 -0.10 -12.16
CA ALA A 51 24.83 -0.04 -12.92
C ALA A 51 25.75 -1.26 -12.74
N HIS A 52 25.56 -2.05 -11.68
CA HIS A 52 26.48 -3.13 -11.32
C HIS A 52 26.03 -4.54 -11.73
N TYR A 53 24.83 -4.69 -12.30
CA TYR A 53 24.34 -5.99 -12.76
C TYR A 53 25.07 -6.53 -14.01
N ASP A 54 25.90 -5.74 -14.66
CA ASP A 54 26.56 -6.12 -15.91
C ASP A 54 27.71 -7.14 -15.74
N ASN A 55 28.15 -7.45 -14.52
CA ASN A 55 29.36 -8.24 -14.28
C ASN A 55 29.15 -9.64 -13.65
N ASP A 56 27.92 -10.03 -13.31
CA ASP A 56 27.61 -11.32 -12.71
C ASP A 56 26.66 -12.14 -13.60
N ARG A 57 27.06 -13.39 -13.95
CA ARG A 57 26.24 -14.29 -14.79
C ARG A 57 24.87 -14.65 -14.20
N LYS A 58 24.74 -14.64 -12.86
CA LYS A 58 23.46 -14.84 -12.18
C LYS A 58 22.60 -13.59 -12.30
N ALA A 59 23.22 -12.43 -12.15
CA ALA A 59 22.64 -11.13 -12.41
C ALA A 59 22.30 -10.94 -13.90
N GLU A 60 23.09 -11.51 -14.84
CA GLU A 60 22.80 -11.43 -16.27
C GLU A 60 21.44 -12.07 -16.63
N TRP A 61 21.10 -13.22 -16.02
CA TRP A 61 19.82 -13.87 -16.27
C TRP A 61 18.66 -13.03 -15.68
N LEU A 62 18.78 -12.57 -14.45
CA LEU A 62 17.82 -11.66 -13.80
C LEU A 62 17.70 -10.36 -14.63
N TRP A 63 18.82 -9.80 -15.06
CA TRP A 63 18.87 -8.60 -15.89
C TRP A 63 18.15 -8.80 -17.24
N ARG A 64 18.33 -9.91 -17.93
CA ARG A 64 17.64 -10.17 -19.19
C ARG A 64 16.12 -10.29 -19.03
N VAL A 65 15.68 -10.92 -17.95
CA VAL A 65 14.24 -11.08 -17.64
C VAL A 65 13.64 -9.75 -17.22
N GLN A 66 14.37 -8.97 -16.43
CA GLN A 66 13.88 -7.74 -15.83
C GLN A 66 14.13 -6.51 -16.71
N ARG A 67 15.09 -6.55 -17.63
CA ARG A 67 15.44 -5.40 -18.46
C ARG A 67 14.24 -4.80 -19.21
N ALA A 68 13.41 -5.64 -19.78
CA ALA A 68 12.19 -5.18 -20.47
C ALA A 68 11.21 -4.52 -19.52
N GLU A 69 11.13 -5.01 -18.28
CA GLU A 69 10.33 -4.42 -17.20
C GLU A 69 10.90 -3.07 -16.77
N PHE A 70 12.21 -2.96 -16.54
CA PHE A 70 12.88 -1.71 -16.21
C PHE A 70 12.72 -0.65 -17.28
N MET A 71 12.96 -1.01 -18.56
CA MET A 71 12.78 -0.09 -19.66
C MET A 71 11.33 0.41 -19.75
N ARG A 72 10.36 -0.49 -19.59
CA ARG A 72 8.95 -0.12 -19.57
C ARG A 72 8.62 0.80 -18.39
N ASN A 73 9.08 0.48 -17.20
CA ASN A 73 8.83 1.29 -15.99
C ASN A 73 9.54 2.64 -16.06
N GLY A 74 10.76 2.70 -16.61
CA GLY A 74 11.48 3.95 -16.83
C GLY A 74 10.72 4.92 -17.73
N ASP A 75 10.16 4.41 -18.84
CA ASP A 75 9.33 5.21 -19.74
C ASP A 75 8.05 5.69 -19.05
N MET A 76 7.35 4.77 -18.33
CA MET A 76 6.15 5.13 -17.58
C MET A 76 6.44 6.14 -16.49
N TRP A 77 7.54 5.97 -15.77
CA TRP A 77 7.90 6.89 -14.72
C TRP A 77 8.24 8.28 -15.26
N SER A 78 9.09 8.36 -16.29
CA SER A 78 9.58 9.63 -16.82
C SER A 78 8.49 10.47 -17.48
N ASP A 79 7.54 9.85 -18.17
CA ASP A 79 6.49 10.55 -18.93
C ASP A 79 5.16 10.63 -18.16
N ARG A 80 4.67 9.54 -17.61
CA ARG A 80 3.29 9.42 -17.10
C ARG A 80 3.15 9.67 -15.61
N CYS A 81 4.05 9.14 -14.80
CA CYS A 81 3.93 9.26 -13.36
C CYS A 81 3.97 10.71 -12.87
N PRO A 82 4.84 11.61 -13.36
CA PRO A 82 4.79 13.02 -12.98
C PRO A 82 3.43 13.68 -13.28
N ARG A 83 2.80 13.34 -14.41
CA ARG A 83 1.47 13.85 -14.77
C ARG A 83 0.39 13.31 -13.84
N LEU A 84 0.45 12.00 -13.53
CA LEU A 84 -0.46 11.36 -12.59
C LEU A 84 -0.35 11.99 -11.20
N LEU A 85 0.88 12.16 -10.68
CA LEU A 85 1.12 12.78 -9.39
C LEU A 85 0.58 14.22 -9.35
N LYS A 86 0.79 14.98 -10.42
CA LYS A 86 0.22 16.33 -10.53
C LYS A 86 -1.31 16.27 -10.53
N ALA A 87 -1.92 15.39 -11.32
CA ALA A 87 -3.38 15.25 -11.38
C ALA A 87 -3.96 14.86 -10.03
N SER A 88 -3.35 13.91 -9.32
CA SER A 88 -3.79 13.50 -7.99
C SER A 88 -3.66 14.62 -6.95
N ALA A 89 -2.61 15.45 -7.06
CA ALA A 89 -2.45 16.62 -6.19
C ALA A 89 -3.48 17.73 -6.51
N ASP A 90 -3.80 17.91 -7.80
CA ASP A 90 -4.85 18.86 -8.24
C ASP A 90 -6.26 18.38 -7.81
N CYS A 91 -6.49 17.06 -7.74
CA CYS A 91 -7.76 16.47 -7.28
C CYS A 91 -7.82 16.27 -5.76
N MET A 92 -6.76 16.61 -5.04
CA MET A 92 -6.68 16.39 -3.60
C MET A 92 -7.77 17.17 -2.87
N PRO A 93 -8.64 16.51 -2.08
CA PRO A 93 -9.63 17.18 -1.28
C PRO A 93 -9.00 18.14 -0.25
N SER A 94 -9.67 19.24 0.05
CA SER A 94 -9.16 20.24 1.00
C SER A 94 -9.07 19.72 2.44
N ASP A 95 -9.82 18.67 2.76
CA ASP A 95 -9.84 17.97 4.04
C ASP A 95 -8.93 16.73 4.07
N ALA A 96 -8.10 16.53 3.03
CA ALA A 96 -7.15 15.42 2.98
C ALA A 96 -6.18 15.46 4.17
N ARG A 97 -5.92 14.29 4.78
CA ARG A 97 -5.08 14.16 5.97
C ARG A 97 -3.73 13.54 5.68
N PHE A 98 -3.65 12.63 4.75
CA PHE A 98 -2.40 12.01 4.33
C PHE A 98 -2.54 11.42 2.91
N VAL A 99 -1.39 11.10 2.33
CA VAL A 99 -1.29 10.30 1.12
C VAL A 99 -0.95 8.89 1.55
N LEU A 100 -1.71 7.90 1.11
CA LEU A 100 -1.49 6.48 1.34
C LEU A 100 -1.02 5.83 0.03
N GLN A 101 0.20 5.31 0.05
CA GLN A 101 0.77 4.53 -1.03
C GLN A 101 0.73 3.04 -0.66
N LEU A 102 0.14 2.23 -1.51
CA LEU A 102 -0.27 0.86 -1.21
C LEU A 102 0.78 -0.21 -1.59
N GLY A 103 2.06 0.15 -1.54
CA GLY A 103 3.17 -0.75 -1.82
C GLY A 103 3.68 -0.68 -3.26
N ASP A 104 4.82 -1.32 -3.51
CA ASP A 104 5.58 -1.18 -4.75
C ASP A 104 5.84 0.31 -5.07
N LEU A 105 6.34 1.01 -4.05
CA LEU A 105 6.72 2.41 -4.14
C LEU A 105 7.86 2.60 -5.14
N VAL A 106 8.85 1.69 -5.10
CA VAL A 106 10.01 1.64 -6.00
C VAL A 106 10.01 0.37 -6.84
N GLN A 107 10.75 0.40 -7.96
CA GLN A 107 10.98 -0.79 -8.77
C GLN A 107 11.86 -1.82 -8.04
N GLY A 108 12.76 -1.37 -7.20
CA GLY A 108 13.73 -2.21 -6.51
C GLY A 108 14.84 -2.71 -7.44
N ASP A 109 15.32 -3.93 -7.16
CA ASP A 109 16.40 -4.60 -7.91
C ASP A 109 17.72 -3.82 -7.93
N CYS A 110 17.98 -3.02 -6.90
CA CYS A 110 19.26 -2.37 -6.71
C CYS A 110 20.33 -3.41 -6.32
N ASP A 111 21.58 -3.11 -6.69
CA ASP A 111 22.73 -3.99 -6.48
C ASP A 111 23.21 -4.06 -5.03
N HIS A 112 22.85 -3.08 -4.19
CA HIS A 112 23.22 -3.03 -2.79
C HIS A 112 22.37 -2.06 -1.97
N GLN A 113 22.34 -2.28 -0.65
CA GLN A 113 21.55 -1.55 0.33
C GLN A 113 21.60 -0.01 0.22
N PRO A 114 22.79 0.65 0.11
CA PRO A 114 22.84 2.10 0.02
C PRO A 114 22.16 2.67 -1.22
N THR A 115 22.25 1.98 -2.35
CA THR A 115 21.57 2.41 -3.59
C THR A 115 20.06 2.29 -3.47
N HIS A 116 19.59 1.19 -2.88
CA HIS A 116 18.16 1.00 -2.62
C HIS A 116 17.60 2.07 -1.68
N LYS A 117 18.32 2.37 -0.60
CA LYS A 117 17.94 3.44 0.33
C LYS A 117 17.85 4.82 -0.35
N ARG A 118 18.82 5.14 -1.24
CA ARG A 118 18.78 6.36 -2.05
C ARG A 118 17.54 6.39 -2.94
N MET A 119 17.16 5.28 -3.60
CA MET A 119 15.96 5.18 -4.42
C MET A 119 14.69 5.48 -3.62
N LEU A 120 14.59 4.93 -2.40
CA LEU A 120 13.49 5.21 -1.46
C LEU A 120 13.44 6.69 -1.05
N ASP A 121 14.58 7.30 -0.75
CA ASP A 121 14.66 8.72 -0.38
C ASP A 121 14.29 9.63 -1.56
N ASP A 122 14.74 9.30 -2.77
CA ASP A 122 14.46 10.07 -3.99
C ASP A 122 12.96 10.07 -4.31
N VAL A 123 12.31 8.91 -4.27
CA VAL A 123 10.86 8.83 -4.52
C VAL A 123 10.07 9.55 -3.44
N MET A 124 10.47 9.43 -2.16
CA MET A 124 9.80 10.14 -1.08
C MET A 124 9.86 11.66 -1.28
N GLN A 125 11.03 12.18 -1.66
CA GLN A 125 11.18 13.60 -1.96
C GLN A 125 10.31 14.03 -3.14
N LEU A 126 10.21 13.19 -4.17
CA LEU A 126 9.39 13.47 -5.34
C LEU A 126 7.89 13.52 -4.95
N MET A 127 7.40 12.53 -4.18
CA MET A 127 6.03 12.50 -3.67
C MET A 127 5.75 13.74 -2.81
N LYS A 128 6.66 14.09 -1.91
CA LYS A 128 6.51 15.30 -1.08
C LYS A 128 6.45 16.58 -1.91
N ARG A 129 7.26 16.69 -2.97
CA ARG A 129 7.18 17.84 -3.88
C ARG A 129 5.86 17.91 -4.61
N ALA A 130 5.33 16.77 -5.10
CA ALA A 130 4.06 16.71 -5.81
C ALA A 130 2.91 17.27 -4.95
N TYR A 131 2.88 16.96 -3.66
CA TYR A 131 1.87 17.46 -2.72
C TYR A 131 2.31 18.73 -1.95
N ALA A 132 3.40 19.38 -2.39
CA ALA A 132 3.96 20.60 -1.75
C ALA A 132 4.23 20.44 -0.24
N GLY A 133 4.59 19.26 0.22
CA GLY A 133 4.85 18.93 1.63
C GLY A 133 3.67 19.13 2.58
N ARG A 134 2.46 19.29 2.06
CA ARG A 134 1.25 19.62 2.84
C ARG A 134 0.69 18.46 3.64
N LEU A 135 0.97 17.24 3.22
CA LEU A 135 0.41 16.02 3.82
C LEU A 135 1.51 15.07 4.30
N PRO A 136 1.29 14.37 5.42
CA PRO A 136 2.05 13.17 5.74
C PRO A 136 1.92 12.13 4.62
N PHE A 137 2.96 11.31 4.46
CA PHE A 137 3.02 10.25 3.46
C PHE A 137 3.16 8.90 4.18
N VAL A 138 2.23 8.00 3.94
CA VAL A 138 2.23 6.65 4.52
C VAL A 138 2.46 5.65 3.39
N ALA A 139 3.55 4.90 3.46
CA ALA A 139 3.86 3.83 2.51
C ALA A 139 3.69 2.46 3.16
N VAL A 140 3.16 1.54 2.38
CA VAL A 140 3.05 0.11 2.71
C VAL A 140 4.17 -0.63 2.00
N GLU A 141 4.72 -1.68 2.59
CA GLU A 141 5.72 -2.51 1.94
C GLU A 141 5.09 -3.35 0.82
N GLY A 142 5.63 -3.19 -0.40
CA GLY A 142 5.35 -4.07 -1.54
C GLY A 142 6.50 -5.05 -1.80
N ASN A 143 6.32 -5.98 -2.74
CA ASN A 143 7.36 -6.97 -3.05
C ASN A 143 8.52 -6.38 -3.84
N HIS A 144 8.31 -5.32 -4.61
CA HIS A 144 9.37 -4.58 -5.29
C HIS A 144 10.20 -3.74 -4.32
N ASP A 145 9.60 -3.26 -3.26
CA ASP A 145 10.27 -2.43 -2.26
C ASP A 145 11.39 -3.16 -1.51
N ILE A 146 11.36 -4.50 -1.52
CA ILE A 146 12.35 -5.37 -0.87
C ILE A 146 13.10 -6.27 -1.85
N ARG A 147 13.03 -5.96 -3.16
CA ARG A 147 13.65 -6.75 -4.21
C ARG A 147 15.03 -6.19 -4.54
N GLY A 148 16.06 -7.04 -4.43
CA GLY A 148 17.47 -6.71 -4.65
C GLY A 148 18.35 -7.02 -3.44
N ASP A 149 19.66 -6.94 -3.61
CA ASP A 149 20.62 -7.23 -2.55
C ASP A 149 20.60 -6.18 -1.45
N GLY A 150 20.25 -6.60 -0.21
CA GLY A 150 20.12 -5.69 0.94
C GLY A 150 18.88 -4.78 0.90
N ALA A 151 17.93 -5.04 -0.03
CA ALA A 151 16.74 -4.22 -0.19
C ALA A 151 15.78 -4.36 1.01
N LEU A 152 15.65 -5.56 1.57
CA LEU A 152 14.81 -5.82 2.74
C LEU A 152 15.26 -4.98 3.95
N GLU A 153 16.54 -5.03 4.27
CA GLU A 153 17.12 -4.26 5.36
C GLU A 153 17.02 -2.76 5.11
N ALA A 154 17.28 -2.33 3.86
CA ALA A 154 17.15 -0.93 3.46
C ALA A 154 15.73 -0.41 3.66
N TYR A 155 14.74 -1.17 3.21
CA TYR A 155 13.34 -0.77 3.34
C TYR A 155 12.88 -0.74 4.80
N HIS A 156 13.22 -1.76 5.59
CA HIS A 156 12.82 -1.82 7.00
C HIS A 156 13.43 -0.65 7.80
N GLU A 157 14.72 -0.36 7.63
CA GLU A 157 15.37 0.80 8.27
C GLU A 157 14.71 2.12 7.83
N TRP A 158 14.51 2.29 6.53
CA TRP A 158 13.91 3.48 5.95
C TRP A 158 12.46 3.66 6.42
N SER A 159 11.67 2.59 6.39
CA SER A 159 10.26 2.61 6.76
C SER A 159 10.08 2.97 8.23
N ASN A 160 10.81 2.33 9.14
CA ASN A 160 10.72 2.60 10.57
C ASN A 160 10.99 4.08 10.89
N VAL A 161 12.04 4.66 10.32
CA VAL A 161 12.41 6.05 10.53
C VAL A 161 11.42 7.00 9.85
N THR A 162 11.09 6.71 8.59
CA THR A 162 10.26 7.60 7.78
C THR A 162 8.81 7.59 8.24
N MET A 163 8.21 6.41 8.42
CA MET A 163 6.83 6.32 8.90
C MET A 163 6.69 6.85 10.33
N GLY A 164 7.70 6.62 11.19
CA GLY A 164 7.73 7.21 12.53
C GLY A 164 7.65 8.72 12.50
N ARG A 165 8.44 9.35 11.61
CA ARG A 165 8.45 10.81 11.42
C ARG A 165 7.13 11.32 10.82
N GLU A 166 6.62 10.67 9.77
CA GLU A 166 5.40 11.09 9.08
C GLU A 166 4.16 10.98 9.98
N LEU A 167 4.10 9.95 10.83
CA LEU A 167 2.97 9.70 11.73
C LEU A 167 3.14 10.36 13.11
N GLY A 168 4.34 10.87 13.44
CA GLY A 168 4.64 11.44 14.74
C GLY A 168 4.55 10.43 15.89
N GLN A 169 4.83 9.15 15.63
CA GLN A 169 4.84 8.06 16.60
C GLN A 169 6.03 7.13 16.37
N GLU A 170 6.34 6.28 17.35
CA GLU A 170 7.35 5.24 17.15
C GLU A 170 6.81 4.13 16.23
N VAL A 171 7.60 3.79 15.21
CA VAL A 171 7.34 2.65 14.29
C VAL A 171 8.58 1.78 14.29
N THR A 172 8.43 0.54 14.74
CA THR A 172 9.54 -0.44 14.90
C THR A 172 9.40 -1.66 13.99
N SER A 173 8.40 -1.66 13.12
CA SER A 173 8.10 -2.77 12.21
C SER A 173 7.34 -2.25 11.00
N THR A 174 7.44 -2.93 9.86
CA THR A 174 6.61 -2.70 8.65
C THR A 174 5.13 -3.08 8.86
N THR A 175 4.84 -3.81 9.95
CA THR A 175 3.48 -4.07 10.43
C THR A 175 3.21 -3.25 11.68
N TYR A 176 2.34 -2.24 11.56
CA TYR A 176 2.04 -1.29 12.64
C TYR A 176 0.60 -0.77 12.56
N SER A 177 0.20 0.04 13.51
CA SER A 177 -1.10 0.73 13.48
C SER A 177 -0.96 2.20 13.87
N PHE A 178 -1.91 3.01 13.39
CA PHE A 178 -2.05 4.41 13.78
C PHE A 178 -3.53 4.80 13.83
N ARG A 179 -3.79 5.97 14.37
CA ARG A 179 -5.14 6.56 14.44
C ARG A 179 -5.22 7.80 13.58
N GLN A 180 -6.36 7.94 12.88
CA GLN A 180 -6.79 9.20 12.29
C GLN A 180 -8.17 9.54 12.84
N GLY A 181 -8.21 10.45 13.78
CA GLY A 181 -9.43 10.70 14.56
C GLY A 181 -9.90 9.43 15.31
N ASP A 182 -11.17 9.10 15.15
CA ASP A 182 -11.78 7.92 15.77
C ASP A 182 -11.53 6.62 14.97
N ASP A 183 -10.90 6.71 13.79
CA ASP A 183 -10.65 5.56 12.92
C ASP A 183 -9.28 4.94 13.18
N ALA A 184 -9.19 3.62 12.97
CA ALA A 184 -7.98 2.86 13.12
C ALA A 184 -7.47 2.35 11.78
N TRP A 185 -6.17 2.47 11.58
CA TRP A 185 -5.44 2.02 10.41
C TRP A 185 -4.42 0.98 10.85
N VAL A 186 -4.52 -0.23 10.32
CA VAL A 186 -3.57 -1.32 10.56
C VAL A 186 -2.85 -1.62 9.25
N VAL A 187 -1.58 -1.26 9.20
CA VAL A 187 -0.67 -1.54 8.07
C VAL A 187 -0.05 -2.90 8.27
N VAL A 188 -0.09 -3.73 7.25
CA VAL A 188 0.39 -5.12 7.31
C VAL A 188 1.41 -5.37 6.20
N ASP A 189 2.59 -5.79 6.59
CA ASP A 189 3.58 -6.37 5.71
C ASP A 189 3.07 -7.73 5.19
N PHE A 190 2.86 -7.81 3.88
CA PHE A 190 2.36 -9.04 3.26
C PHE A 190 3.48 -10.02 2.87
N ASN A 191 4.73 -9.54 2.72
CA ASN A 191 5.87 -10.38 2.33
C ASN A 191 6.29 -11.30 3.49
N CYS A 192 6.34 -10.74 4.71
CA CYS A 192 6.70 -11.45 5.95
C CYS A 192 5.59 -11.34 7.01
N PRO A 193 4.35 -11.75 6.70
CA PRO A 193 3.22 -11.49 7.58
C PRO A 193 3.31 -12.29 8.87
N ASN A 194 3.19 -11.60 10.01
CA ASN A 194 3.13 -12.21 11.33
C ASN A 194 1.66 -12.28 11.82
N PRO A 195 1.00 -13.46 11.78
CA PRO A 195 -0.41 -13.59 12.14
C PRO A 195 -0.72 -13.11 13.56
N ASN A 196 0.19 -13.37 14.51
CA ASN A 196 0.00 -12.99 15.91
C ASN A 196 0.05 -11.47 16.08
N LEU A 197 0.97 -10.80 15.38
CA LEU A 197 1.07 -9.33 15.41
C LEU A 197 -0.17 -8.71 14.77
N VAL A 198 -0.56 -9.17 13.57
CA VAL A 198 -1.76 -8.69 12.89
C VAL A 198 -3.00 -8.83 13.77
N ASN A 199 -3.18 -10.02 14.39
CA ASN A 199 -4.32 -10.25 15.28
C ASN A 199 -4.31 -9.30 16.49
N ARG A 200 -3.16 -9.10 17.15
CA ARG A 200 -3.04 -8.16 18.28
C ARG A 200 -3.36 -6.73 17.87
N LEU A 201 -2.85 -6.28 16.70
CA LEU A 201 -3.11 -4.93 16.21
C LEU A 201 -4.60 -4.74 15.90
N VAL A 202 -5.23 -5.70 15.22
CA VAL A 202 -6.69 -5.65 14.98
C VAL A 202 -7.47 -5.63 16.30
N ASP A 203 -7.09 -6.43 17.28
CA ASP A 203 -7.75 -6.45 18.59
C ASP A 203 -7.55 -5.13 19.37
N SER A 204 -6.40 -4.49 19.26
CA SER A 204 -6.12 -3.19 19.89
C SER A 204 -6.96 -2.02 19.30
N THR A 205 -7.60 -2.23 18.15
CA THR A 205 -8.45 -1.22 17.51
C THR A 205 -9.90 -1.25 17.98
N GLN A 206 -10.24 -2.02 19.02
CA GLN A 206 -11.59 -2.01 19.59
C GLN A 206 -12.02 -0.59 19.96
N GLY A 207 -13.29 -0.26 19.70
CA GLY A 207 -13.82 1.08 19.90
C GLY A 207 -13.49 2.09 18.76
N ALA A 208 -12.73 1.70 17.74
CA ALA A 208 -12.63 2.51 16.55
C ALA A 208 -13.95 2.56 15.79
N ARG A 209 -14.31 3.72 15.25
CA ARG A 209 -15.48 3.93 14.41
C ARG A 209 -15.38 3.08 13.14
N GLN A 210 -14.25 3.16 12.44
CA GLN A 210 -13.92 2.39 11.26
C GLN A 210 -12.55 1.73 11.42
N LEU A 211 -12.41 0.49 10.96
CA LEU A 211 -11.14 -0.21 10.84
C LEU A 211 -10.75 -0.30 9.37
N PHE A 212 -9.56 0.22 9.06
CA PHE A 212 -8.88 0.04 7.78
C PHE A 212 -7.73 -0.95 7.98
N LEU A 213 -7.72 -2.04 7.22
CA LEU A 213 -6.57 -2.91 7.09
C LEU A 213 -5.89 -2.59 5.76
N VAL A 214 -4.64 -2.14 5.82
CA VAL A 214 -3.88 -1.70 4.66
C VAL A 214 -2.73 -2.66 4.42
N THR A 215 -2.63 -3.18 3.21
CA THR A 215 -1.61 -4.16 2.83
C THR A 215 -1.34 -4.03 1.34
N HIS A 216 -0.16 -4.44 0.87
CA HIS A 216 0.09 -4.45 -0.56
C HIS A 216 -0.64 -5.61 -1.22
N GLY A 217 -0.40 -6.85 -0.81
CA GLY A 217 -1.11 -8.01 -1.33
C GLY A 217 -2.53 -8.12 -0.79
N PRO A 218 -3.55 -8.29 -1.64
CA PRO A 218 -4.95 -8.36 -1.20
C PRO A 218 -5.24 -9.59 -0.33
N LEU A 219 -6.22 -9.52 0.54
CA LEU A 219 -6.69 -10.69 1.32
C LEU A 219 -7.57 -11.61 0.45
N GLY A 220 -8.46 -11.01 -0.36
CA GLY A 220 -9.20 -11.70 -1.42
C GLY A 220 -8.61 -11.32 -2.78
N PHE A 221 -7.96 -12.27 -3.47
CA PHE A 221 -7.27 -12.01 -4.73
C PHE A 221 -8.24 -11.70 -5.89
N SER A 222 -7.71 -11.11 -6.97
CA SER A 222 -8.50 -10.69 -8.14
C SER A 222 -8.59 -11.77 -9.23
N ASP A 223 -7.49 -12.48 -9.47
CA ASP A 223 -7.38 -13.48 -10.51
C ASP A 223 -6.41 -14.61 -10.13
N SER A 224 -6.27 -15.61 -11.01
CA SER A 224 -5.37 -16.75 -10.79
C SER A 224 -3.89 -16.38 -10.82
N GLY A 225 -3.53 -15.22 -11.36
CA GLY A 225 -2.16 -14.73 -11.37
C GLY A 225 -1.73 -14.22 -10.00
N SER A 226 -2.66 -13.62 -9.27
CA SER A 226 -2.40 -12.93 -8.03
C SER A 226 -2.61 -13.76 -6.76
N PHE A 227 -3.24 -14.95 -6.83
CA PHE A 227 -3.64 -15.67 -5.61
C PHE A 227 -2.48 -16.09 -4.71
N ARG A 228 -1.29 -16.37 -5.26
CA ARG A 228 -0.10 -16.72 -4.48
C ARG A 228 0.55 -15.51 -3.80
N TRP A 229 0.26 -14.32 -4.31
CA TRP A 229 0.77 -13.04 -3.83
C TRP A 229 -0.25 -12.28 -2.98
N SER A 230 -1.24 -13.00 -2.44
CA SER A 230 -2.21 -12.43 -1.50
C SER A 230 -1.71 -12.54 -0.06
N LEU A 231 -2.20 -11.67 0.80
CA LEU A 231 -1.93 -11.72 2.23
C LEU A 231 -2.37 -13.09 2.79
N PHE A 232 -1.45 -13.80 3.41
CA PHE A 232 -1.67 -15.18 3.85
C PHE A 232 -2.07 -16.13 2.71
N GLY A 233 -1.59 -15.91 1.48
CA GLY A 233 -1.94 -16.69 0.30
C GLY A 233 -1.39 -18.11 0.29
N ALA A 234 -0.29 -18.40 1.03
CA ALA A 234 0.26 -19.75 1.09
C ALA A 234 -0.68 -20.72 1.82
N PRO A 235 -0.81 -21.99 1.38
CA PRO A 235 -1.73 -22.98 1.95
C PRO A 235 -1.60 -23.19 3.46
N LYS A 236 -0.39 -23.05 4.01
CA LYS A 236 -0.13 -23.15 5.46
C LYS A 236 -0.88 -22.08 6.29
N TYR A 237 -1.38 -21.03 5.64
CA TYR A 237 -2.10 -19.93 6.28
C TYR A 237 -3.62 -19.98 6.05
N ASN A 238 -4.18 -21.02 5.43
CA ASN A 238 -5.61 -21.09 5.12
C ASN A 238 -6.51 -20.85 6.35
N GLU A 239 -6.17 -21.46 7.49
CA GLU A 239 -6.93 -21.25 8.74
C GLU A 239 -6.78 -19.82 9.28
N VAL A 240 -5.55 -19.30 9.24
CA VAL A 240 -5.27 -17.91 9.66
C VAL A 240 -6.05 -16.92 8.81
N ARG A 241 -6.07 -17.12 7.49
CA ARG A 241 -6.79 -16.26 6.54
C ARG A 241 -8.29 -16.30 6.79
N ARG A 242 -8.88 -17.49 6.94
CA ARG A 242 -10.32 -17.65 7.27
C ARG A 242 -10.68 -16.96 8.59
N ALA A 243 -9.89 -17.19 9.63
CA ALA A 243 -10.11 -16.57 10.93
C ALA A 243 -10.00 -15.03 10.87
N LEU A 244 -9.04 -14.51 10.09
CA LEU A 244 -8.89 -13.07 9.90
C LEU A 244 -10.08 -12.48 9.12
N ILE A 245 -10.52 -13.13 8.03
CA ILE A 245 -11.71 -12.71 7.28
C ILE A 245 -12.92 -12.60 8.22
N ALA A 246 -13.22 -13.64 8.99
CA ALA A 246 -14.33 -13.63 9.92
C ALA A 246 -14.21 -12.51 10.99
N LYS A 247 -13.00 -12.29 11.52
CA LYS A 247 -12.72 -11.19 12.47
C LYS A 247 -12.98 -9.83 11.84
N LEU A 248 -12.49 -9.60 10.62
CA LEU A 248 -12.65 -8.34 9.90
C LEU A 248 -14.11 -8.10 9.49
N MET A 249 -14.86 -9.16 9.14
CA MET A 249 -16.30 -9.07 8.87
C MET A 249 -17.07 -8.56 10.09
N ARG A 250 -16.81 -9.12 11.30
CA ARG A 250 -17.43 -8.65 12.55
C ARG A 250 -17.13 -7.18 12.86
N ARG A 251 -16.00 -6.68 12.37
CA ARG A 251 -15.57 -5.29 12.56
C ARG A 251 -16.02 -4.37 11.42
N ARG A 252 -16.72 -4.89 10.41
CA ARG A 252 -17.10 -4.18 9.19
C ARG A 252 -15.90 -3.43 8.59
N ALA A 253 -14.76 -4.12 8.57
CA ALA A 253 -13.49 -3.53 8.17
C ALA A 253 -13.44 -3.25 6.65
N ILE A 254 -12.60 -2.29 6.28
CA ILE A 254 -12.24 -2.02 4.89
C ILE A 254 -10.80 -2.47 4.69
N ILE A 255 -10.55 -3.28 3.65
CA ILE A 255 -9.21 -3.61 3.18
C ILE A 255 -8.86 -2.71 2.01
N LEU A 256 -7.70 -2.07 2.08
CA LEU A 256 -7.10 -1.30 1.00
C LEU A 256 -5.83 -2.00 0.55
N ALA A 257 -5.71 -2.27 -0.76
CA ALA A 257 -4.56 -2.99 -1.30
C ALA A 257 -4.14 -2.48 -2.68
N GLY A 258 -2.95 -2.91 -3.13
CA GLY A 258 -2.36 -2.69 -4.45
C GLY A 258 -2.07 -4.01 -5.16
N HIS A 259 -0.85 -4.16 -5.72
CA HIS A 259 -0.21 -5.37 -6.21
C HIS A 259 -0.76 -5.94 -7.53
N THR A 260 -2.06 -5.99 -7.71
CA THR A 260 -2.67 -6.71 -8.84
C THR A 260 -2.81 -5.86 -10.11
N HIS A 261 -2.39 -4.59 -10.06
CA HIS A 261 -2.43 -3.62 -11.16
C HIS A 261 -3.82 -3.48 -11.82
N VAL A 262 -4.85 -3.58 -11.01
CA VAL A 262 -6.25 -3.44 -11.42
C VAL A 262 -7.01 -2.58 -10.44
N ILE A 263 -8.17 -2.12 -10.82
CA ILE A 263 -9.18 -1.62 -9.88
C ILE A 263 -10.11 -2.78 -9.59
N ASP A 264 -10.17 -3.18 -8.33
CA ASP A 264 -10.95 -4.33 -7.89
C ASP A 264 -11.73 -3.95 -6.64
N PHE A 265 -13.02 -4.23 -6.67
CA PHE A 265 -13.91 -3.99 -5.56
C PHE A 265 -14.66 -5.26 -5.20
N LYS A 266 -14.66 -5.60 -3.92
CA LYS A 266 -15.37 -6.76 -3.36
C LYS A 266 -16.09 -6.37 -2.09
N ARG A 267 -17.33 -6.84 -1.95
CA ARG A 267 -18.06 -6.82 -0.68
C ARG A 267 -18.48 -8.23 -0.31
N LEU A 268 -18.04 -8.66 0.86
CA LEU A 268 -18.41 -9.93 1.47
C LEU A 268 -19.45 -9.68 2.54
N ARG A 269 -20.46 -10.52 2.60
CA ARG A 269 -21.50 -10.48 3.65
C ARG A 269 -21.86 -11.89 4.09
N SER A 270 -21.94 -12.11 5.41
CA SER A 270 -22.39 -13.35 6.02
C SER A 270 -23.10 -13.05 7.34
N SER A 271 -23.46 -14.10 8.09
CA SER A 271 -23.96 -13.96 9.48
C SER A 271 -22.91 -13.32 10.41
N GLU A 272 -21.62 -13.40 10.09
CA GLU A 272 -20.54 -12.77 10.87
C GLU A 272 -20.51 -11.25 10.70
N GLY A 273 -21.02 -10.71 9.60
CA GLY A 273 -20.99 -9.27 9.29
C GLY A 273 -20.64 -8.97 7.84
N GLU A 274 -19.92 -7.86 7.64
CA GLU A 274 -19.56 -7.38 6.31
C GLU A 274 -18.08 -7.01 6.24
N LEU A 275 -17.43 -7.26 5.10
CA LEU A 275 -16.06 -6.89 4.80
C LEU A 275 -16.00 -6.32 3.38
N THR A 276 -15.38 -5.16 3.23
CA THR A 276 -15.14 -4.57 1.91
C THR A 276 -13.66 -4.58 1.60
N GLN A 277 -13.27 -4.93 0.37
CA GLN A 277 -11.92 -4.78 -0.14
C GLN A 277 -11.94 -3.89 -1.39
N PHE A 278 -11.02 -2.94 -1.43
CA PHE A 278 -10.76 -2.08 -2.58
C PHE A 278 -9.29 -2.13 -2.93
N ILE A 279 -9.00 -2.41 -4.20
CA ILE A 279 -7.66 -2.44 -4.77
C ILE A 279 -7.56 -1.33 -5.80
N THR A 280 -6.45 -0.60 -5.78
CA THR A 280 -6.14 0.42 -6.79
C THR A 280 -4.71 0.29 -7.28
N SER A 281 -4.47 0.70 -8.51
CA SER A 281 -3.15 0.75 -9.13
C SER A 281 -2.87 2.17 -9.61
N ALA A 282 -1.60 2.56 -9.61
CA ALA A 282 -1.21 3.91 -10.05
C ALA A 282 -0.82 3.92 -11.54
N VAL A 283 0.47 3.87 -11.87
CA VAL A 283 0.96 4.03 -13.24
C VAL A 283 1.45 2.69 -13.77
N TRP A 284 0.86 2.21 -14.86
CA TRP A 284 1.27 0.96 -15.48
C TRP A 284 1.38 1.06 -17.01
N THR A 285 0.39 0.69 -17.81
CA THR A 285 0.45 0.76 -19.26
C THR A 285 -0.45 1.87 -19.84
N ASN A 286 -0.32 2.17 -21.15
CA ASN A 286 -1.19 3.13 -21.81
C ASN A 286 -2.65 2.65 -21.83
N GLU A 287 -2.86 1.36 -22.04
CA GLU A 287 -4.19 0.76 -22.06
C GLU A 287 -4.81 0.79 -20.67
N GLU A 288 -4.02 0.57 -19.63
CA GLU A 288 -4.47 0.57 -18.24
C GLU A 288 -4.68 1.99 -17.69
N MET A 289 -4.05 2.99 -18.28
CA MET A 289 -4.31 4.40 -17.95
C MET A 289 -5.69 4.88 -18.44
N ALA A 290 -6.22 4.25 -19.47
CA ALA A 290 -7.56 4.55 -19.97
C ALA A 290 -8.60 3.75 -19.17
N PHE A 291 -9.61 4.45 -18.62
CA PHE A 291 -10.73 3.76 -17.99
C PHE A 291 -11.48 2.96 -19.05
N SER A 292 -11.42 1.65 -18.94
CA SER A 292 -12.11 0.73 -19.83
C SER A 292 -13.41 0.21 -19.19
N LYS A 293 -14.23 -0.45 -20.01
CA LYS A 293 -15.39 -1.18 -19.52
C LYS A 293 -14.93 -2.21 -18.47
N PRO A 294 -15.62 -2.37 -17.35
CA PRO A 294 -15.27 -3.39 -16.36
C PRO A 294 -15.13 -4.79 -16.99
N ALA A 295 -14.08 -5.50 -16.61
CA ALA A 295 -13.83 -6.88 -17.06
C ALA A 295 -14.77 -7.89 -16.37
N ALA A 296 -15.22 -7.56 -15.14
CA ALA A 296 -16.23 -8.30 -14.39
C ALA A 296 -17.06 -7.31 -13.58
N THR A 297 -18.35 -7.61 -13.41
CA THR A 297 -19.32 -6.73 -12.72
C THR A 297 -20.23 -7.49 -11.75
N THR A 298 -20.09 -8.81 -11.69
CA THR A 298 -20.97 -9.65 -10.88
C THR A 298 -20.17 -10.66 -10.03
N PRO A 299 -20.69 -11.06 -8.85
CA PRO A 299 -20.06 -12.09 -8.03
C PRO A 299 -19.88 -13.45 -8.73
N LYS A 300 -20.70 -13.75 -9.74
CA LYS A 300 -20.59 -15.00 -10.51
C LYS A 300 -19.27 -15.08 -11.29
N GLU A 301 -18.81 -13.95 -11.81
CA GLU A 301 -17.59 -13.84 -12.63
C GLU A 301 -16.30 -13.91 -11.77
N TYR A 302 -16.43 -13.86 -10.44
CA TYR A 302 -15.28 -13.95 -9.56
C TYR A 302 -14.62 -15.34 -9.65
N GLY A 303 -13.33 -15.33 -9.93
CA GLY A 303 -12.54 -16.57 -10.08
C GLY A 303 -12.67 -17.26 -11.44
N GLU A 304 -13.45 -16.72 -12.38
CA GLU A 304 -13.58 -17.28 -13.74
C GLU A 304 -12.39 -16.90 -14.64
N SER A 305 -11.70 -15.83 -14.32
CA SER A 305 -10.47 -15.41 -15.02
C SER A 305 -9.33 -16.38 -14.65
N THR A 306 -9.12 -17.39 -15.48
CA THR A 306 -7.98 -18.30 -15.36
C THR A 306 -6.79 -17.74 -16.11
N GLY A 307 -5.81 -17.20 -15.37
CA GLY A 307 -4.53 -16.79 -15.95
C GLY A 307 -3.60 -17.99 -16.24
N PRO A 308 -2.54 -17.78 -17.00
CA PRO A 308 -1.60 -18.83 -17.40
C PRO A 308 -0.81 -19.48 -16.25
N GLN A 309 -0.95 -19.00 -15.03
CA GLN A 309 -0.15 -19.46 -13.88
C GLN A 309 -0.69 -20.72 -13.17
N LEU A 310 -1.86 -21.23 -13.54
CA LEU A 310 -2.39 -22.49 -13.00
C LEU A 310 -1.84 -23.70 -13.77
N THR A 311 -0.52 -23.83 -13.82
CA THR A 311 0.18 -24.84 -14.62
C THR A 311 0.18 -26.24 -14.00
N SER A 312 -0.12 -26.38 -12.72
CA SER A 312 -0.18 -27.67 -12.01
C SER A 312 -1.55 -27.89 -11.38
N GLU A 313 -1.92 -29.17 -11.19
CA GLU A 313 -3.14 -29.57 -10.47
C GLU A 313 -3.19 -28.96 -9.07
N ARG A 314 -2.08 -29.06 -8.32
CA ARG A 314 -1.95 -28.44 -6.99
C ARG A 314 -2.19 -26.93 -7.01
N ALA A 315 -1.70 -26.22 -8.03
CA ALA A 315 -1.94 -24.78 -8.13
C ALA A 315 -3.42 -24.46 -8.38
N ARG A 316 -4.11 -25.32 -9.15
CA ARG A 316 -5.56 -25.21 -9.36
C ARG A 316 -6.34 -25.47 -8.07
N ASP A 317 -5.98 -26.52 -7.32
CA ASP A 317 -6.63 -26.86 -6.05
C ASP A 317 -6.46 -25.77 -5.00
N ASP A 318 -5.24 -25.22 -4.86
CA ASP A 318 -4.95 -24.10 -3.97
C ASP A 318 -5.80 -22.87 -4.36
N PHE A 319 -5.90 -22.57 -5.67
CA PHE A 319 -6.72 -21.48 -6.19
C PHE A 319 -8.21 -21.68 -5.90
N HIS A 320 -8.75 -22.88 -6.18
CA HIS A 320 -10.14 -23.19 -5.89
C HIS A 320 -10.45 -23.14 -4.38
N THR A 321 -9.51 -23.56 -3.55
CA THR A 321 -9.63 -23.40 -2.08
C THR A 321 -9.79 -21.94 -1.70
N CYS A 322 -8.93 -21.08 -2.22
CA CYS A 322 -9.00 -19.65 -1.93
C CYS A 322 -10.30 -19.00 -2.46
N ILE A 323 -10.77 -19.40 -3.66
CA ILE A 323 -12.07 -18.94 -4.19
C ILE A 323 -13.21 -19.38 -3.27
N GLY A 324 -13.18 -20.63 -2.82
CA GLY A 324 -14.20 -21.20 -1.94
C GLY A 324 -14.32 -20.46 -0.60
N GLU A 325 -13.29 -19.75 -0.15
CA GLU A 325 -13.33 -18.93 1.07
C GLU A 325 -14.04 -17.58 0.86
N VAL A 326 -14.00 -17.03 -0.36
CA VAL A 326 -14.49 -15.69 -0.69
C VAL A 326 -15.85 -15.75 -1.38
N LYS A 327 -15.98 -16.57 -2.44
CA LYS A 327 -17.14 -16.58 -3.35
C LYS A 327 -18.48 -16.82 -2.66
N PRO A 328 -18.62 -17.70 -1.65
CA PRO A 328 -19.92 -17.94 -0.97
C PRO A 328 -20.50 -16.71 -0.27
N ASN A 329 -19.64 -15.79 0.16
CA ASN A 329 -20.04 -14.58 0.89
C ASN A 329 -19.99 -13.32 0.02
N LEU A 330 -19.59 -13.44 -1.25
CA LEU A 330 -19.39 -12.32 -2.16
C LEU A 330 -20.74 -11.80 -2.67
N VAL A 331 -21.12 -10.59 -2.26
CA VAL A 331 -22.41 -9.96 -2.64
C VAL A 331 -22.25 -8.89 -3.70
N GLU A 332 -21.08 -8.24 -3.77
CA GLU A 332 -20.74 -7.29 -4.83
C GLU A 332 -19.31 -7.55 -5.32
N TYR A 333 -19.10 -7.41 -6.62
CA TYR A 333 -17.80 -7.57 -7.25
C TYR A 333 -17.71 -6.73 -8.52
N SER A 334 -16.59 -6.04 -8.68
CA SER A 334 -16.23 -5.48 -9.98
C SER A 334 -14.71 -5.51 -10.15
N LEU A 335 -14.27 -5.74 -11.39
CA LEU A 335 -12.89 -5.76 -11.80
C LEU A 335 -12.71 -4.92 -13.06
N THR A 336 -11.81 -3.94 -13.04
CA THR A 336 -11.48 -3.12 -14.20
C THR A 336 -9.97 -3.05 -14.36
N ARG A 337 -9.48 -3.32 -15.55
CA ARG A 337 -8.08 -3.12 -15.93
C ARG A 337 -7.89 -1.64 -16.21
N ALA A 338 -7.47 -0.91 -15.23
CA ALA A 338 -7.21 0.53 -15.31
C ALA A 338 -6.15 0.91 -14.28
N ALA A 339 -5.41 1.97 -14.59
CA ALA A 339 -4.49 2.62 -13.66
C ALA A 339 -4.85 4.08 -13.49
N GLY A 340 -4.49 4.67 -12.37
CA GLY A 340 -4.79 6.05 -12.04
C GLY A 340 -4.54 6.32 -10.56
N HIS A 341 -5.31 7.22 -10.00
CA HIS A 341 -5.29 7.53 -8.58
C HIS A 341 -6.69 7.51 -8.00
N ALA A 342 -6.79 7.46 -6.69
CA ALA A 342 -8.09 7.54 -6.03
C ALA A 342 -8.05 8.50 -4.85
N THR A 343 -9.23 8.95 -4.42
CA THR A 343 -9.43 9.63 -3.13
C THR A 343 -10.41 8.83 -2.30
N LEU A 344 -10.13 8.68 -1.02
CA LEU A 344 -11.04 8.09 -0.04
C LEU A 344 -11.69 9.22 0.75
N SER A 345 -13.00 9.28 0.77
CA SER A 345 -13.77 10.17 1.65
C SER A 345 -14.34 9.36 2.80
N VAL A 346 -14.02 9.74 4.02
CA VAL A 346 -14.45 9.09 5.26
C VAL A 346 -15.34 10.04 6.03
N THR A 347 -16.60 9.65 6.24
CA THR A 347 -17.60 10.42 6.99
C THR A 347 -18.20 9.59 8.12
N ASP A 348 -19.02 10.19 8.95
CA ASP A 348 -19.77 9.45 9.98
C ASP A 348 -20.77 8.44 9.37
N ALA A 349 -21.26 8.72 8.16
CA ALA A 349 -22.31 7.92 7.51
C ALA A 349 -21.77 6.94 6.45
N SER A 350 -20.62 7.23 5.85
CA SER A 350 -20.15 6.45 4.70
C SER A 350 -18.64 6.54 4.50
N VAL A 351 -18.10 5.55 3.79
CA VAL A 351 -16.74 5.57 3.24
C VAL A 351 -16.83 5.33 1.74
N LYS A 352 -16.27 6.25 0.94
CA LYS A 352 -16.33 6.21 -0.53
C LYS A 352 -14.94 6.33 -1.12
N ALA A 353 -14.63 5.49 -2.11
CA ALA A 353 -13.45 5.65 -2.95
C ALA A 353 -13.86 6.22 -4.31
N THR A 354 -13.26 7.34 -4.69
CA THR A 354 -13.42 7.95 -6.01
C THR A 354 -12.17 7.69 -6.83
N PHE A 355 -12.29 6.93 -7.90
CA PHE A 355 -11.20 6.61 -8.81
C PHE A 355 -11.16 7.62 -9.98
N TYR A 356 -9.95 8.05 -10.33
CA TYR A 356 -9.61 8.93 -11.44
C TYR A 356 -8.67 8.20 -12.40
N PRO A 357 -9.13 7.92 -13.65
CA PRO A 357 -8.33 7.14 -14.60
C PRO A 357 -7.17 7.97 -15.15
N GLY A 358 -5.99 7.37 -15.20
CA GLY A 358 -4.77 7.99 -15.70
C GLY A 358 -4.44 9.30 -14.98
N ASP A 359 -4.11 10.33 -15.75
CA ASP A 359 -3.89 11.70 -15.29
C ASP A 359 -5.16 12.58 -15.34
N SER A 360 -6.33 11.96 -15.39
CA SER A 360 -7.63 12.66 -15.39
C SER A 360 -7.89 13.38 -14.07
N ARG A 361 -8.49 14.56 -14.16
CA ARG A 361 -9.08 15.30 -13.04
C ARG A 361 -10.60 15.07 -12.91
N LYS A 362 -11.15 14.23 -13.78
CA LYS A 362 -12.57 13.87 -13.75
C LYS A 362 -12.72 12.47 -13.15
N PRO A 363 -13.62 12.28 -12.18
CA PRO A 363 -13.92 10.95 -11.65
C PRO A 363 -14.35 10.00 -12.79
N GLY A 364 -13.80 8.79 -12.76
CA GLY A 364 -14.23 7.70 -13.64
C GLY A 364 -15.29 6.84 -12.97
N GLN A 365 -15.07 6.51 -11.70
CA GLN A 365 -15.99 5.65 -10.93
C GLN A 365 -15.93 5.98 -9.43
N VAL A 366 -17.06 5.81 -8.76
CA VAL A 366 -17.18 5.91 -7.29
C VAL A 366 -17.62 4.57 -6.75
N PHE A 367 -16.92 4.12 -5.69
CA PHE A 367 -17.20 2.89 -4.96
C PHE A 367 -17.65 3.23 -3.56
N GLU A 368 -18.81 2.76 -3.16
CA GLU A 368 -19.32 2.85 -1.79
C GLU A 368 -18.68 1.72 -0.98
N LEU A 369 -17.71 2.04 -0.12
CA LEU A 369 -17.04 1.02 0.70
C LEU A 369 -17.83 0.69 1.98
N VAL A 370 -18.49 1.67 2.55
CA VAL A 370 -19.47 1.55 3.64
C VAL A 370 -20.60 2.52 3.38
N SER A 371 -21.82 2.04 3.48
CA SER A 371 -23.07 2.81 3.34
C SER A 371 -23.92 2.71 4.60
#